data_0bca6dff0364a5723433b7ef8bc82267
#
_entry.id   0bca6dff0364a5723433b7ef8bc82267
#
_cell.length_a   1.000
_cell.length_b   1.000
_cell.length_c   1.000
_cell.angle_alpha   90.00
_cell.angle_beta   90.00
_cell.angle_gamma   90.00
#
_symmetry.space_group_name_H-M   'P 1'
#
loop_
_entity.id
_entity.type
_entity.pdbx_description
1 polymer ?
#
loop_
_entity_poly.entity_id
_entity_poly.type
_entity_poly.pdbx_seq_one_letter_code
_entity_poly.pdbx_strand_id
1 'polypeptide(L)'
;MEKNEGLLNKIINGFRDMCYIWAKEIRSTITDEGVLIFFILVPLGYPLLYSWIYNNEVVREVPIAIVDQSHSHTSREFIRDVDASPDAKVAYYCNSIEEARDLMGKQEVHGILYFPKDFATKLFRSEQAHVSLYCDMSLMLTYKAIYQTTQAVSSKINSNIQISQSKDYTNRDDEITTKPLDFVEVPIFNSTGGYGNAIIPGVLILILQQTLLLGIGLGAGTARENNRYKDLVPISRHYIGIFRIVLGKSMCYFMIYSIMAAYMTLCVPRFFNYTAIASGIDLLGLMVPFITSVIFFGMALSCLVRYRENVMLLVMFTSVPLLFMSGISWPQTNMPGVW
;
A
#
# COMPACT_ATOMS: atom_id res chain seq x y z
N MET A 1 46.26 -27.34 27.73
CA MET A 1 47.33 -26.76 26.89
C MET A 1 46.67 -26.18 25.63
N GLU A 2 46.28 -24.93 25.65
CA GLU A 2 45.87 -24.21 24.44
C GLU A 2 47.11 -23.90 23.62
N LYS A 3 47.29 -24.59 22.49
CA LYS A 3 48.26 -24.22 21.49
C LYS A 3 48.00 -22.79 21.09
N ASN A 4 49.01 -21.92 21.16
CA ASN A 4 49.02 -20.55 20.62
C ASN A 4 48.74 -20.63 19.10
N GLU A 5 47.46 -20.78 18.71
CA GLU A 5 47.06 -20.67 17.31
C GLU A 5 47.28 -19.22 16.90
N GLY A 6 48.07 -18.99 15.87
CA GLY A 6 48.29 -17.68 15.32
C GLY A 6 46.97 -17.00 14.94
N LEU A 7 46.89 -15.70 15.03
CA LEU A 7 45.66 -14.90 14.79
C LEU A 7 45.00 -15.28 13.47
N LEU A 8 45.79 -15.62 12.46
CA LEU A 8 45.32 -16.04 11.13
C LEU A 8 44.53 -17.36 11.17
N ASN A 9 45.00 -18.35 11.94
CA ASN A 9 44.30 -19.62 12.12
C ASN A 9 42.97 -19.47 12.87
N LYS A 10 42.92 -18.54 13.84
CA LYS A 10 41.67 -18.22 14.56
C LYS A 10 40.62 -17.59 13.64
N ILE A 11 41.05 -16.73 12.68
CA ILE A 11 40.16 -16.12 11.68
C ILE A 11 39.69 -17.15 10.69
N ILE A 12 40.57 -18.01 10.15
CA ILE A 12 40.20 -19.09 9.20
C ILE A 12 39.22 -20.08 9.82
N ASN A 13 39.48 -20.52 11.06
CA ASN A 13 38.59 -21.40 11.80
C ASN A 13 37.23 -20.72 12.06
N GLY A 14 37.23 -19.40 12.36
CA GLY A 14 36.02 -18.61 12.52
C GLY A 14 35.16 -18.60 11.26
N PHE A 15 35.77 -18.36 10.12
CA PHE A 15 35.08 -18.35 8.83
C PHE A 15 34.52 -19.73 8.46
N ARG A 16 35.28 -20.80 8.71
CA ARG A 16 34.83 -22.17 8.51
C ARG A 16 33.64 -22.53 9.36
N ASP A 17 33.63 -22.11 10.65
CA ASP A 17 32.51 -22.32 11.57
C ASP A 17 31.26 -21.57 11.07
N MET A 18 31.42 -20.31 10.63
CA MET A 18 30.32 -19.52 10.07
C MET A 18 29.73 -20.16 8.81
N CYS A 19 30.55 -20.61 7.87
CA CYS A 19 30.09 -21.33 6.68
C CYS A 19 29.39 -22.65 7.01
N TYR A 20 29.87 -23.38 7.99
CA TYR A 20 29.21 -24.61 8.44
C TYR A 20 27.82 -24.30 9.03
N ILE A 21 27.70 -23.28 9.88
CA ILE A 21 26.42 -22.87 10.47
C ILE A 21 25.47 -22.37 9.38
N TRP A 22 25.95 -21.57 8.44
CA TRP A 22 25.20 -21.09 7.30
C TRP A 22 24.61 -22.24 6.47
N ALA A 23 25.42 -23.23 6.11
CA ALA A 23 24.96 -24.38 5.33
C ALA A 23 23.95 -25.24 6.13
N LYS A 24 24.18 -25.42 7.44
CA LYS A 24 23.26 -26.13 8.33
C LYS A 24 21.92 -25.40 8.47
N GLU A 25 21.94 -24.07 8.58
CA GLU A 25 20.73 -23.26 8.70
C GLU A 25 19.92 -23.27 7.40
N ILE A 26 20.56 -23.18 6.23
CA ILE A 26 19.88 -23.35 4.93
C ILE A 26 19.15 -24.70 4.87
N ARG A 27 19.87 -25.77 5.20
CA ARG A 27 19.25 -27.10 5.20
C ARG A 27 18.08 -27.20 6.15
N SER A 28 18.21 -26.62 7.35
CA SER A 28 17.11 -26.59 8.34
C SER A 28 15.92 -25.80 7.83
N THR A 29 16.14 -24.66 7.19
CA THR A 29 15.10 -23.79 6.60
C THR A 29 14.33 -24.50 5.50
N ILE A 30 15.03 -25.22 4.60
CA ILE A 30 14.39 -25.93 3.48
C ILE A 30 13.64 -27.18 3.96
N THR A 31 14.08 -27.80 5.08
CA THR A 31 13.47 -29.04 5.59
C THR A 31 12.26 -28.75 6.48
N ASP A 32 12.15 -27.58 7.09
CA ASP A 32 11.01 -27.19 7.94
C ASP A 32 9.91 -26.56 7.06
N GLU A 33 8.82 -27.30 6.84
CA GLU A 33 7.70 -26.87 5.98
C GLU A 33 7.11 -25.52 6.40
N GLY A 34 6.98 -25.26 7.69
CA GLY A 34 6.43 -24.02 8.19
C GLY A 34 7.37 -22.83 7.96
N VAL A 35 8.68 -23.02 8.11
CA VAL A 35 9.68 -21.99 7.80
C VAL A 35 9.74 -21.74 6.31
N LEU A 36 9.67 -22.79 5.49
CA LEU A 36 9.66 -22.70 4.04
C LEU A 36 8.47 -21.89 3.50
N ILE A 37 7.27 -22.13 4.06
CA ILE A 37 6.06 -21.38 3.69
C ILE A 37 6.27 -19.87 3.91
N PHE A 38 6.74 -19.48 5.10
CA PHE A 38 6.90 -18.05 5.43
C PHE A 38 8.14 -17.42 4.79
N PHE A 39 9.19 -18.16 4.49
CA PHE A 39 10.39 -17.62 3.85
C PHE A 39 10.32 -17.57 2.34
N ILE A 40 9.52 -18.42 1.72
CA ILE A 40 9.50 -18.53 0.25
C ILE A 40 8.09 -18.36 -0.30
N LEU A 41 7.12 -19.17 0.13
CA LEU A 41 5.81 -19.19 -0.50
C LEU A 41 5.04 -17.88 -0.29
N VAL A 42 4.99 -17.40 0.94
CA VAL A 42 4.27 -16.15 1.29
C VAL A 42 4.93 -14.93 0.64
N PRO A 43 6.27 -14.72 0.73
CA PRO A 43 6.93 -13.60 0.05
C PRO A 43 6.82 -13.62 -1.47
N LEU A 44 6.65 -14.77 -2.10
CA LEU A 44 6.43 -14.87 -3.54
C LEU A 44 4.97 -14.64 -3.92
N GLY A 45 4.03 -15.23 -3.18
CA GLY A 45 2.61 -15.25 -3.55
C GLY A 45 1.86 -13.97 -3.18
N TYR A 46 2.04 -13.47 -1.95
CA TYR A 46 1.29 -12.30 -1.46
C TYR A 46 1.53 -11.03 -2.26
N PRO A 47 2.77 -10.69 -2.67
CA PRO A 47 3.01 -9.53 -3.51
C PRO A 47 2.23 -9.55 -4.82
N LEU A 48 2.18 -10.71 -5.49
CA LEU A 48 1.41 -10.88 -6.72
C LEU A 48 -0.09 -10.73 -6.47
N LEU A 49 -0.60 -11.36 -5.40
CA LEU A 49 -2.01 -11.31 -5.04
C LEU A 49 -2.46 -9.89 -4.71
N TYR A 50 -1.72 -9.18 -3.83
CA TYR A 50 -2.04 -7.80 -3.49
C TYR A 50 -1.94 -6.88 -4.70
N SER A 51 -0.86 -6.98 -5.47
CA SER A 51 -0.70 -6.16 -6.67
C SER A 51 -1.78 -6.43 -7.71
N TRP A 52 -2.27 -7.65 -7.84
CA TRP A 52 -3.36 -7.99 -8.76
C TRP A 52 -4.70 -7.38 -8.28
N ILE A 53 -5.01 -7.46 -6.98
CA ILE A 53 -6.23 -6.89 -6.41
C ILE A 53 -6.28 -5.37 -6.62
N TYR A 54 -5.14 -4.68 -6.42
CA TYR A 54 -5.05 -3.22 -6.55
C TYR A 54 -4.63 -2.73 -7.93
N ASN A 55 -4.50 -3.62 -8.93
CA ASN A 55 -4.05 -3.27 -10.29
C ASN A 55 -4.96 -2.25 -11.00
N ASN A 56 -6.24 -2.22 -10.68
CA ASN A 56 -7.19 -1.28 -11.28
C ASN A 56 -6.98 0.17 -10.81
N GLU A 57 -6.08 0.41 -9.86
CA GLU A 57 -5.63 1.71 -9.30
C GLU A 57 -6.74 2.76 -9.04
N VAL A 58 -7.78 2.81 -9.87
CA VAL A 58 -8.89 3.76 -9.85
C VAL A 58 -10.21 2.99 -9.89
N VAL A 59 -11.15 3.39 -9.07
CA VAL A 59 -12.52 2.86 -9.12
C VAL A 59 -13.23 3.49 -10.31
N ARG A 60 -13.84 2.68 -11.16
CA ARG A 60 -14.57 3.12 -12.36
C ARG A 60 -16.02 2.67 -12.32
N GLU A 61 -16.86 3.36 -13.10
CA GLU A 61 -18.30 3.06 -13.25
C GLU A 61 -19.02 2.93 -11.89
N VAL A 62 -18.74 3.85 -10.95
CA VAL A 62 -19.40 3.86 -9.64
C VAL A 62 -20.89 4.14 -9.83
N PRO A 63 -21.80 3.24 -9.37
CA PRO A 63 -23.23 3.44 -9.56
C PRO A 63 -23.75 4.59 -8.72
N ILE A 64 -24.47 5.52 -9.38
CA ILE A 64 -25.14 6.65 -8.75
C ILE A 64 -26.64 6.66 -9.08
N ALA A 65 -27.42 7.25 -8.18
CA ALA A 65 -28.83 7.53 -8.41
C ALA A 65 -29.05 9.01 -8.75
N ILE A 66 -29.97 9.28 -9.64
CA ILE A 66 -30.36 10.63 -10.04
C ILE A 66 -31.77 10.93 -9.54
N VAL A 67 -31.95 12.08 -8.92
CA VAL A 67 -33.24 12.63 -8.55
C VAL A 67 -33.36 13.99 -9.24
N ASP A 68 -33.94 14.02 -10.44
CA ASP A 68 -34.13 15.23 -11.24
C ASP A 68 -35.58 15.73 -11.12
N GLN A 69 -35.79 16.77 -10.32
CA GLN A 69 -37.09 17.44 -10.19
C GLN A 69 -37.21 18.64 -11.13
N SER A 70 -36.09 19.08 -11.74
CA SER A 70 -36.09 20.20 -12.70
C SER A 70 -36.56 19.83 -14.09
N HIS A 71 -36.26 18.58 -14.52
CA HIS A 71 -36.55 18.05 -15.87
C HIS A 71 -36.10 18.99 -17.00
N SER A 72 -35.06 19.78 -16.79
CA SER A 72 -34.58 20.81 -17.70
C SER A 72 -33.59 20.25 -18.72
N HIS A 73 -33.28 21.03 -19.76
CA HIS A 73 -32.22 20.71 -20.72
C HIS A 73 -30.88 20.64 -20.03
N THR A 74 -30.57 21.60 -19.17
CA THR A 74 -29.29 21.71 -18.46
C THR A 74 -29.11 20.59 -17.43
N SER A 75 -30.16 20.17 -16.71
CA SER A 75 -30.06 19.02 -15.81
C SER A 75 -29.76 17.73 -16.59
N ARG A 76 -30.41 17.51 -17.73
CA ARG A 76 -30.15 16.35 -18.58
C ARG A 76 -28.76 16.37 -19.20
N GLU A 77 -28.26 17.54 -19.58
CA GLU A 77 -26.87 17.71 -20.05
C GLU A 77 -25.86 17.35 -18.95
N PHE A 78 -26.08 17.87 -17.75
CA PHE A 78 -25.27 17.54 -16.59
C PHE A 78 -25.25 16.03 -16.31
N ILE A 79 -26.41 15.40 -16.27
CA ILE A 79 -26.55 13.95 -16.01
C ILE A 79 -25.82 13.16 -17.09
N ARG A 80 -25.99 13.53 -18.37
CA ARG A 80 -25.33 12.85 -19.49
C ARG A 80 -23.80 13.00 -19.44
N ASP A 81 -23.30 14.18 -19.07
CA ASP A 81 -21.86 14.40 -18.95
C ASP A 81 -21.27 13.61 -17.78
N VAL A 82 -22.00 13.46 -16.67
CA VAL A 82 -21.60 12.58 -15.57
C VAL A 82 -21.59 11.12 -15.98
N ASP A 83 -22.65 10.65 -16.67
CA ASP A 83 -22.73 9.26 -17.15
C ASP A 83 -21.70 8.94 -18.23
N ALA A 84 -21.28 9.93 -19.03
CA ALA A 84 -20.22 9.78 -20.02
C ALA A 84 -18.81 9.73 -19.42
N SER A 85 -18.66 10.03 -18.11
CA SER A 85 -17.36 9.93 -17.44
C SER A 85 -17.01 8.47 -17.15
N PRO A 86 -15.71 8.13 -17.11
CA PRO A 86 -15.29 6.77 -16.82
C PRO A 86 -15.45 6.36 -15.35
N ASP A 87 -15.65 7.33 -14.44
CA ASP A 87 -15.57 7.10 -13.00
C ASP A 87 -16.95 6.94 -12.36
N ALA A 88 -18.02 7.51 -12.95
CA ALA A 88 -19.38 7.43 -12.44
C ALA A 88 -20.33 6.90 -13.51
N LYS A 89 -21.34 6.12 -13.09
CA LYS A 89 -22.38 5.55 -13.95
C LYS A 89 -23.75 5.81 -13.37
N VAL A 90 -24.64 6.35 -14.17
CA VAL A 90 -26.02 6.53 -13.77
C VAL A 90 -26.75 5.19 -13.81
N ALA A 91 -26.98 4.60 -12.64
CA ALA A 91 -27.63 3.29 -12.52
C ALA A 91 -29.14 3.42 -12.35
N TYR A 92 -29.61 4.42 -11.61
CA TYR A 92 -31.02 4.56 -11.27
C TYR A 92 -31.50 6.01 -11.41
N TYR A 93 -32.74 6.15 -11.92
CA TYR A 93 -33.50 7.40 -11.90
C TYR A 93 -34.62 7.24 -10.87
N CYS A 94 -34.59 8.06 -9.82
CA CYS A 94 -35.56 8.02 -8.73
C CYS A 94 -36.48 9.25 -8.75
N ASN A 95 -37.70 9.08 -8.32
CA ASN A 95 -38.66 10.19 -8.23
C ASN A 95 -38.52 11.01 -6.95
N SER A 96 -37.98 10.40 -5.90
CA SER A 96 -37.78 11.05 -4.60
C SER A 96 -36.41 10.75 -4.00
N ILE A 97 -36.01 11.62 -3.06
CA ILE A 97 -34.74 11.40 -2.31
C ILE A 97 -34.85 10.18 -1.42
N GLU A 98 -36.04 9.88 -0.87
CA GLU A 98 -36.28 8.72 -0.01
C GLU A 98 -36.00 7.43 -0.74
N GLU A 99 -36.51 7.30 -1.97
CA GLU A 99 -36.26 6.13 -2.84
C GLU A 99 -34.76 5.96 -3.10
N ALA A 100 -34.07 7.06 -3.43
CA ALA A 100 -32.62 7.03 -3.69
C ALA A 100 -31.82 6.67 -2.43
N ARG A 101 -32.27 7.13 -1.25
CA ARG A 101 -31.64 6.78 0.05
C ARG A 101 -31.83 5.31 0.40
N ASP A 102 -32.98 4.73 0.07
CA ASP A 102 -33.22 3.29 0.27
C ASP A 102 -32.28 2.44 -0.60
N LEU A 103 -32.02 2.86 -1.85
CA LEU A 103 -31.04 2.22 -2.73
C LEU A 103 -29.60 2.36 -2.17
N MET A 104 -29.27 3.52 -1.62
CA MET A 104 -27.96 3.73 -0.95
C MET A 104 -27.86 2.85 0.32
N GLY A 105 -28.92 2.72 1.09
CA GLY A 105 -28.96 1.83 2.26
C GLY A 105 -28.77 0.35 1.91
N LYS A 106 -29.19 -0.06 0.71
CA LYS A 106 -28.95 -1.41 0.16
C LYS A 106 -27.58 -1.56 -0.51
N GLN A 107 -26.77 -0.51 -0.57
CA GLN A 107 -25.48 -0.45 -1.27
C GLN A 107 -25.57 -0.71 -2.79
N GLU A 108 -26.73 -0.47 -3.39
CA GLU A 108 -26.91 -0.55 -4.84
C GLU A 108 -26.35 0.69 -5.55
N VAL A 109 -26.31 1.84 -4.83
CA VAL A 109 -25.69 3.10 -5.29
C VAL A 109 -24.82 3.70 -4.18
N HIS A 110 -23.78 4.41 -4.57
CA HIS A 110 -22.83 5.06 -3.65
C HIS A 110 -22.92 6.59 -3.67
N GLY A 111 -23.74 7.14 -4.54
CA GLY A 111 -24.00 8.57 -4.63
C GLY A 111 -25.40 8.88 -5.14
N ILE A 112 -25.93 10.03 -4.73
CA ILE A 112 -27.22 10.57 -5.18
C ILE A 112 -26.98 11.98 -5.65
N LEU A 113 -27.34 12.27 -6.90
CA LEU A 113 -27.29 13.59 -7.48
C LEU A 113 -28.72 14.16 -7.55
N TYR A 114 -28.95 15.26 -6.85
CA TYR A 114 -30.28 15.87 -6.71
C TYR A 114 -30.34 17.25 -7.37
N PHE A 115 -31.28 17.40 -8.30
CA PHE A 115 -31.62 18.65 -8.96
C PHE A 115 -32.97 19.19 -8.46
N PRO A 116 -33.02 20.33 -7.78
CA PRO A 116 -34.26 20.90 -7.30
C PRO A 116 -35.10 21.49 -8.44
N LYS A 117 -36.41 21.68 -8.21
CA LYS A 117 -37.37 22.18 -9.19
C LYS A 117 -37.01 23.55 -9.77
N ASP A 118 -36.40 24.40 -8.98
CA ASP A 118 -36.03 25.78 -9.32
C ASP A 118 -34.66 25.89 -10.00
N PHE A 119 -33.94 24.76 -10.21
CA PHE A 119 -32.61 24.73 -10.77
C PHE A 119 -32.51 25.52 -12.11
N ALA A 120 -33.33 25.16 -13.10
CA ALA A 120 -33.29 25.81 -14.41
C ALA A 120 -33.78 27.26 -14.35
N THR A 121 -34.76 27.56 -13.53
CA THR A 121 -35.30 28.91 -13.40
C THR A 121 -34.25 29.87 -12.83
N LYS A 122 -33.50 29.43 -11.83
CA LYS A 122 -32.41 30.22 -11.26
C LYS A 122 -31.27 30.44 -12.26
N LEU A 123 -30.85 29.38 -12.97
CA LEU A 123 -29.82 29.53 -14.03
C LEU A 123 -30.25 30.52 -15.11
N PHE A 124 -31.50 30.44 -15.56
CA PHE A 124 -32.03 31.34 -16.58
C PHE A 124 -32.07 32.80 -16.10
N ARG A 125 -32.29 33.04 -14.81
CA ARG A 125 -32.27 34.38 -14.18
C ARG A 125 -30.86 34.86 -13.86
N SER A 126 -29.83 34.11 -14.18
CA SER A 126 -28.43 34.38 -13.75
C SER A 126 -28.28 34.42 -12.23
N GLU A 127 -29.13 33.67 -11.52
CA GLU A 127 -29.05 33.47 -10.08
C GLU A 127 -28.24 32.21 -9.77
N GLN A 128 -27.69 32.11 -8.57
CA GLN A 128 -26.96 30.91 -8.15
C GLN A 128 -27.91 29.73 -7.97
N ALA A 129 -27.72 28.68 -8.77
CA ALA A 129 -28.41 27.41 -8.64
C ALA A 129 -27.55 26.39 -7.87
N HIS A 130 -28.21 25.53 -7.10
CA HIS A 130 -27.54 24.50 -6.31
C HIS A 130 -27.92 23.10 -6.81
N VAL A 131 -26.92 22.25 -6.99
CA VAL A 131 -27.06 20.82 -7.17
C VAL A 131 -26.52 20.16 -5.91
N SER A 132 -27.28 19.25 -5.33
CA SER A 132 -26.85 18.56 -4.10
C SER A 132 -26.32 17.17 -4.46
N LEU A 133 -25.12 16.89 -3.95
CA LEU A 133 -24.49 15.57 -4.06
C LEU A 133 -24.46 14.92 -2.69
N TYR A 134 -25.11 13.76 -2.54
CA TYR A 134 -25.07 12.93 -1.35
C TYR A 134 -24.20 11.72 -1.67
N CYS A 135 -23.15 11.49 -0.90
CA CYS A 135 -22.22 10.38 -1.12
C CYS A 135 -22.04 9.54 0.14
N ASP A 136 -21.85 8.25 -0.07
CA ASP A 136 -21.36 7.36 0.97
C ASP A 136 -19.86 7.58 1.15
N MET A 137 -19.48 8.14 2.31
CA MET A 137 -18.08 8.41 2.65
C MET A 137 -17.37 7.24 3.35
N SER A 138 -18.05 6.11 3.56
CA SER A 138 -17.42 4.92 4.13
C SER A 138 -16.34 4.34 3.21
N LEU A 139 -16.51 4.51 1.91
CA LEU A 139 -15.57 4.10 0.86
C LEU A 139 -14.92 5.35 0.22
N MET A 140 -13.76 5.77 0.73
CA MET A 140 -13.08 6.99 0.31
C MET A 140 -12.81 7.06 -1.20
N LEU A 141 -12.51 5.94 -1.85
CA LEU A 141 -12.22 5.89 -3.28
C LEU A 141 -13.46 6.14 -4.14
N THR A 142 -14.60 5.54 -3.78
CA THR A 142 -15.87 5.74 -4.48
C THR A 142 -16.36 7.18 -4.32
N TYR A 143 -16.28 7.72 -3.10
CA TYR A 143 -16.55 9.13 -2.84
C TYR A 143 -15.70 10.04 -3.71
N LYS A 144 -14.38 9.83 -3.75
CA LYS A 144 -13.45 10.65 -4.54
C LYS A 144 -13.81 10.63 -6.03
N ALA A 145 -14.12 9.45 -6.59
CA ALA A 145 -14.51 9.29 -7.98
C ALA A 145 -15.77 10.10 -8.32
N ILE A 146 -16.85 9.93 -7.54
CA ILE A 146 -18.11 10.63 -7.77
C ILE A 146 -17.95 12.15 -7.60
N TYR A 147 -17.25 12.57 -6.54
CA TYR A 147 -17.04 13.99 -6.24
C TYR A 147 -16.24 14.69 -7.34
N GLN A 148 -15.12 14.12 -7.76
CA GLN A 148 -14.26 14.70 -8.80
C GLN A 148 -14.99 14.79 -10.14
N THR A 149 -15.73 13.75 -10.53
CA THR A 149 -16.55 13.76 -11.74
C THR A 149 -17.61 14.87 -11.70
N THR A 150 -18.39 14.91 -10.61
CA THR A 150 -19.45 15.90 -10.46
C THR A 150 -18.91 17.33 -10.45
N GLN A 151 -17.77 17.55 -9.81
CA GLN A 151 -17.09 18.85 -9.78
C GLN A 151 -16.56 19.25 -11.16
N ALA A 152 -15.95 18.32 -11.90
CA ALA A 152 -15.46 18.59 -13.25
C ALA A 152 -16.59 18.95 -14.22
N VAL A 153 -17.72 18.22 -14.17
CA VAL A 153 -18.91 18.53 -14.97
C VAL A 153 -19.51 19.88 -14.57
N SER A 154 -19.61 20.16 -13.28
CA SER A 154 -20.08 21.47 -12.78
C SER A 154 -19.20 22.61 -13.27
N SER A 155 -17.87 22.45 -13.23
CA SER A 155 -16.92 23.43 -13.73
C SER A 155 -17.06 23.67 -15.23
N LYS A 156 -17.24 22.60 -16.01
CA LYS A 156 -17.48 22.67 -17.46
C LYS A 156 -18.75 23.48 -17.79
N ILE A 157 -19.87 23.18 -17.11
CA ILE A 157 -21.13 23.87 -17.31
C ILE A 157 -21.03 25.33 -16.88
N ASN A 158 -20.38 25.63 -15.75
CA ASN A 158 -20.12 26.99 -15.32
C ASN A 158 -19.28 27.77 -16.35
N SER A 159 -18.25 27.17 -16.92
CA SER A 159 -17.45 27.78 -17.99
C SER A 159 -18.32 28.08 -19.22
N ASN A 160 -19.16 27.15 -19.67
CA ASN A 160 -20.07 27.34 -20.78
C ASN A 160 -21.07 28.50 -20.54
N ILE A 161 -21.58 28.61 -19.29
CA ILE A 161 -22.48 29.71 -18.91
C ILE A 161 -21.71 31.06 -18.96
N GLN A 162 -20.50 31.12 -18.40
CA GLN A 162 -19.66 32.31 -18.43
C GLN A 162 -19.35 32.77 -19.86
N ILE A 163 -18.95 31.84 -20.74
CA ILE A 163 -18.71 32.14 -22.16
C ILE A 163 -19.99 32.66 -22.82
N SER A 164 -21.14 32.05 -22.55
CA SER A 164 -22.41 32.51 -23.14
C SER A 164 -22.86 33.90 -22.66
N GLN A 165 -22.41 34.32 -21.48
CA GLN A 165 -22.72 35.65 -20.90
C GLN A 165 -21.65 36.68 -21.24
N SER A 166 -20.39 36.25 -21.50
CA SER A 166 -19.35 37.12 -22.00
C SER A 166 -19.63 37.45 -23.48
N LYS A 167 -19.29 38.66 -23.90
CA LYS A 167 -19.35 39.04 -25.31
C LYS A 167 -17.98 38.89 -25.97
N ASP A 168 -17.29 37.81 -25.59
CA ASP A 168 -15.93 37.56 -26.06
C ASP A 168 -15.94 37.06 -27.49
N TYR A 169 -14.92 37.43 -28.27
CA TYR A 169 -14.85 37.15 -29.70
C TYR A 169 -13.73 36.16 -30.05
N THR A 170 -12.87 35.81 -29.09
CA THR A 170 -11.75 34.92 -29.37
C THR A 170 -11.65 33.83 -28.32
N ASN A 171 -11.15 32.64 -28.69
CA ASN A 171 -10.91 31.52 -27.78
C ASN A 171 -9.99 31.88 -26.59
N ARG A 172 -9.09 32.88 -26.80
CA ARG A 172 -8.21 33.36 -25.76
C ARG A 172 -8.94 34.19 -24.72
N ASP A 173 -9.92 34.98 -25.14
CA ASP A 173 -10.75 35.78 -24.23
C ASP A 173 -11.64 34.83 -23.39
N ASP A 174 -12.15 33.76 -24.00
CA ASP A 174 -12.91 32.69 -23.33
C ASP A 174 -12.05 32.01 -22.27
N GLU A 175 -10.79 31.68 -22.56
CA GLU A 175 -9.86 31.08 -21.55
C GLU A 175 -9.61 32.05 -20.39
N ILE A 176 -9.38 33.32 -20.65
CA ILE A 176 -9.15 34.31 -19.59
C ILE A 176 -10.41 34.52 -18.76
N THR A 177 -11.57 34.57 -19.39
CA THR A 177 -12.86 34.78 -18.73
C THR A 177 -13.24 33.56 -17.83
N THR A 178 -13.01 32.35 -18.32
CA THR A 178 -13.35 31.12 -17.57
C THR A 178 -12.30 30.75 -16.54
N LYS A 179 -11.02 31.01 -16.81
CA LYS A 179 -9.87 30.68 -15.97
C LYS A 179 -8.89 31.84 -15.88
N PRO A 180 -9.25 32.95 -15.17
CA PRO A 180 -8.34 34.08 -15.00
C PRO A 180 -7.06 33.70 -14.26
N LEU A 181 -7.09 32.61 -13.48
CA LEU A 181 -5.94 31.98 -12.87
C LEU A 181 -5.88 30.52 -13.35
N ASP A 182 -4.87 30.21 -14.16
CA ASP A 182 -4.62 28.83 -14.59
C ASP A 182 -3.79 28.09 -13.53
N PHE A 183 -4.36 27.00 -13.02
CA PHE A 183 -3.72 26.15 -12.01
C PHE A 183 -3.14 24.91 -12.71
N VAL A 184 -1.81 24.84 -12.77
CA VAL A 184 -1.10 23.70 -13.33
C VAL A 184 -0.72 22.73 -12.22
N GLU A 185 -1.37 21.59 -12.19
CA GLU A 185 -1.04 20.50 -11.26
C GLU A 185 0.10 19.64 -11.83
N VAL A 186 1.20 19.56 -11.09
CA VAL A 186 2.36 18.72 -11.44
C VAL A 186 2.56 17.65 -10.38
N PRO A 187 2.01 16.45 -10.55
CA PRO A 187 2.22 15.35 -9.61
C PRO A 187 3.66 14.84 -9.67
N ILE A 188 4.37 14.81 -8.53
CA ILE A 188 5.80 14.49 -8.48
C ILE A 188 6.07 13.02 -8.17
N PHE A 189 5.42 12.44 -7.16
CA PHE A 189 5.72 11.08 -6.68
C PHE A 189 4.75 10.00 -7.16
N ASN A 190 3.48 10.30 -7.25
CA ASN A 190 2.45 9.41 -7.75
C ASN A 190 1.74 10.08 -8.93
N SER A 191 2.36 10.01 -10.11
CA SER A 191 1.88 10.70 -11.31
C SER A 191 0.52 10.19 -11.80
N THR A 192 0.19 8.94 -11.51
CA THR A 192 -1.10 8.33 -11.88
C THR A 192 -2.21 8.66 -10.88
N GLY A 193 -1.86 9.15 -9.67
CA GLY A 193 -2.82 9.34 -8.58
C GLY A 193 -3.45 8.05 -8.08
N GLY A 194 -2.90 6.90 -8.50
CA GLY A 194 -3.42 5.57 -8.20
C GLY A 194 -3.21 5.16 -6.75
N TYR A 195 -4.19 4.46 -6.21
CA TYR A 195 -4.15 3.95 -4.84
C TYR A 195 -3.10 2.82 -4.69
N GLY A 196 -2.97 1.97 -5.70
CA GLY A 196 -1.98 0.90 -5.75
C GLY A 196 -0.55 1.47 -5.65
N ASN A 197 -0.21 2.44 -6.47
CA ASN A 197 1.10 3.10 -6.44
C ASN A 197 1.45 3.75 -5.10
N ALA A 198 0.44 4.23 -4.35
CA ALA A 198 0.65 4.87 -3.04
C ALA A 198 0.90 3.84 -1.92
N ILE A 199 0.16 2.73 -1.90
CA ILE A 199 0.12 1.81 -0.75
C ILE A 199 0.97 0.56 -0.97
N ILE A 200 0.99 0.00 -2.17
CA ILE A 200 1.66 -1.29 -2.44
C ILE A 200 3.13 -1.30 -2.02
N PRO A 201 3.96 -0.29 -2.32
CA PRO A 201 5.37 -0.33 -1.90
C PRO A 201 5.54 -0.51 -0.39
N GLY A 202 4.71 0.18 0.40
CA GLY A 202 4.72 0.04 1.85
C GLY A 202 4.26 -1.34 2.34
N VAL A 203 3.21 -1.88 1.72
CA VAL A 203 2.70 -3.24 2.02
C VAL A 203 3.74 -4.31 1.67
N LEU A 204 4.47 -4.18 0.56
CA LEU A 204 5.53 -5.11 0.19
C LEU A 204 6.67 -5.14 1.22
N ILE A 205 7.10 -3.98 1.70
CA ILE A 205 8.12 -3.89 2.76
C ILE A 205 7.61 -4.50 4.07
N LEU A 206 6.34 -4.28 4.40
CA LEU A 206 5.70 -4.90 5.56
C LEU A 206 5.66 -6.42 5.46
N ILE A 207 5.27 -6.97 4.31
CA ILE A 207 5.26 -8.41 4.05
C ILE A 207 6.67 -8.98 4.23
N LEU A 208 7.68 -8.32 3.67
CA LEU A 208 9.09 -8.70 3.81
C LEU A 208 9.49 -8.78 5.29
N GLN A 209 9.18 -7.74 6.06
CA GLN A 209 9.48 -7.69 7.50
C GLN A 209 8.79 -8.80 8.27
N GLN A 210 7.48 -8.95 8.09
CA GLN A 210 6.68 -9.92 8.84
C GLN A 210 7.08 -11.35 8.56
N THR A 211 7.27 -11.69 7.29
CA THR A 211 7.65 -13.06 6.89
C THR A 211 9.05 -13.42 7.39
N LEU A 212 9.97 -12.45 7.41
CA LEU A 212 11.29 -12.63 7.98
C LEU A 212 11.24 -12.89 9.49
N LEU A 213 10.48 -12.09 10.23
CA LEU A 213 10.29 -12.26 11.68
C LEU A 213 9.64 -13.60 12.01
N LEU A 214 8.57 -13.96 11.28
CA LEU A 214 7.87 -15.24 11.45
C LEU A 214 8.80 -16.42 11.17
N GLY A 215 9.52 -16.41 10.06
CA GLY A 215 10.39 -17.50 9.67
C GLY A 215 11.56 -17.71 10.65
N ILE A 216 12.22 -16.62 11.09
CA ILE A 216 13.28 -16.69 12.12
C ILE A 216 12.72 -17.25 13.42
N GLY A 217 11.56 -16.75 13.85
CA GLY A 217 10.95 -17.18 15.10
C GLY A 217 10.50 -18.64 15.07
N LEU A 218 9.85 -19.08 13.97
CA LEU A 218 9.43 -20.47 13.78
C LEU A 218 10.62 -21.41 13.76
N GLY A 219 11.69 -21.08 13.02
CA GLY A 219 12.91 -21.87 12.96
C GLY A 219 13.58 -21.99 14.33
N ALA A 220 13.59 -20.91 15.12
CA ALA A 220 14.12 -20.90 16.47
C ALA A 220 13.24 -21.76 17.42
N GLY A 221 11.90 -21.66 17.30
CA GLY A 221 10.96 -22.49 18.06
C GLY A 221 11.17 -23.98 17.78
N THR A 222 11.19 -24.38 16.51
CA THR A 222 11.46 -25.76 16.08
C THR A 222 12.82 -26.26 16.58
N ALA A 223 13.85 -25.41 16.52
CA ALA A 223 15.18 -25.78 17.02
C ALA A 223 15.21 -26.01 18.52
N ARG A 224 14.37 -25.29 19.30
CA ARG A 224 14.21 -25.50 20.75
C ARG A 224 13.45 -26.80 21.08
N GLU A 225 12.31 -27.01 20.44
CA GLU A 225 11.47 -28.18 20.64
C GLU A 225 12.25 -29.49 20.33
N ASN A 226 13.04 -29.47 19.25
CA ASN A 226 13.84 -30.60 18.80
C ASN A 226 15.23 -30.67 19.45
N ASN A 227 15.56 -29.83 20.43
CA ASN A 227 16.87 -29.78 21.10
C ASN A 227 18.07 -29.60 20.14
N ARG A 228 17.88 -29.05 18.95
CA ARG A 228 18.93 -28.87 17.91
C ARG A 228 20.03 -27.91 18.33
N TYR A 229 19.82 -27.11 19.39
CA TYR A 229 20.85 -26.23 19.94
C TYR A 229 22.03 -26.99 20.54
N LYS A 230 21.85 -28.27 20.96
CA LYS A 230 22.95 -29.12 21.45
C LYS A 230 24.07 -29.27 20.44
N ASP A 231 23.74 -29.28 19.15
CA ASP A 231 24.72 -29.42 18.07
C ASP A 231 25.59 -28.16 17.86
N LEU A 232 25.17 -27.02 18.43
CA LEU A 232 25.93 -25.76 18.36
C LEU A 232 26.81 -25.56 19.60
N VAL A 233 26.65 -26.37 20.65
CA VAL A 233 27.45 -26.27 21.87
C VAL A 233 28.96 -26.39 21.61
N PRO A 234 29.46 -27.32 20.78
CA PRO A 234 30.89 -27.38 20.48
C PRO A 234 31.45 -26.07 19.93
N ILE A 235 30.71 -25.43 19.01
CA ILE A 235 31.11 -24.19 18.36
C ILE A 235 31.00 -23.01 19.31
N SER A 236 30.01 -23.00 20.22
CA SER A 236 29.84 -21.92 21.22
C SER A 236 31.01 -21.83 22.20
N ARG A 237 31.75 -22.92 22.36
CA ARG A 237 32.98 -22.96 23.23
C ARG A 237 34.21 -22.45 22.57
N HIS A 238 34.20 -22.22 21.23
CA HIS A 238 35.29 -21.59 20.51
C HIS A 238 35.43 -20.12 20.87
N TYR A 239 36.60 -19.52 20.60
CA TYR A 239 36.82 -18.08 20.81
C TYR A 239 35.75 -17.26 20.02
N ILE A 240 34.98 -16.44 20.72
CA ILE A 240 33.86 -15.67 20.16
C ILE A 240 32.80 -16.59 19.46
N GLY A 241 32.58 -17.81 19.96
CA GLY A 241 31.73 -18.81 19.29
C GLY A 241 30.28 -18.37 19.13
N ILE A 242 29.72 -17.67 20.13
CA ILE A 242 28.35 -17.15 20.05
C ILE A 242 28.19 -16.16 18.88
N PHE A 243 29.16 -15.25 18.70
CA PHE A 243 29.17 -14.28 17.60
C PHE A 243 29.25 -14.97 16.23
N ARG A 244 30.02 -16.06 16.11
CA ARG A 244 30.11 -16.87 14.89
C ARG A 244 28.76 -17.54 14.57
N ILE A 245 28.03 -18.00 15.60
CA ILE A 245 26.71 -18.61 15.42
C ILE A 245 25.71 -17.56 14.95
N VAL A 246 25.67 -16.40 15.57
CA VAL A 246 24.78 -15.31 15.19
C VAL A 246 25.03 -14.87 13.75
N LEU A 247 26.31 -14.62 13.40
CA LEU A 247 26.67 -14.21 12.02
C LEU A 247 26.39 -15.30 10.99
N GLY A 248 26.69 -16.56 11.28
CA GLY A 248 26.43 -17.67 10.38
C GLY A 248 24.94 -17.84 10.05
N LYS A 249 24.08 -17.68 11.05
CA LYS A 249 22.62 -17.69 10.86
C LYS A 249 22.15 -16.44 10.11
N SER A 250 22.62 -15.26 10.51
CA SER A 250 22.23 -14.01 9.85
C SER A 250 22.61 -13.97 8.36
N MET A 251 23.75 -14.56 7.98
CA MET A 251 24.15 -14.69 6.57
C MET A 251 23.15 -15.55 5.76
N CYS A 252 22.62 -16.61 6.35
CA CYS A 252 21.58 -17.44 5.71
C CYS A 252 20.32 -16.62 5.45
N TYR A 253 19.79 -15.97 6.46
CA TYR A 253 18.58 -15.17 6.34
C TYR A 253 18.75 -13.98 5.41
N PHE A 254 19.90 -13.31 5.48
CA PHE A 254 20.25 -12.20 4.60
C PHE A 254 20.30 -12.62 3.13
N MET A 255 20.90 -13.76 2.82
CA MET A 255 20.95 -14.28 1.45
C MET A 255 19.56 -14.55 0.88
N ILE A 256 18.70 -15.25 1.64
CA ILE A 256 17.34 -15.57 1.20
C ILE A 256 16.52 -14.29 1.01
N TYR A 257 16.58 -13.37 1.99
CA TYR A 257 15.77 -12.15 1.96
C TYR A 257 16.29 -11.07 1.03
N SER A 258 17.57 -11.09 0.68
CA SER A 258 18.08 -10.24 -0.42
C SER A 258 17.46 -10.62 -1.77
N ILE A 259 17.26 -11.92 -2.03
CA ILE A 259 16.59 -12.39 -3.24
C ILE A 259 15.12 -12.00 -3.20
N MET A 260 14.43 -12.19 -2.07
CA MET A 260 13.02 -11.83 -1.94
C MET A 260 12.81 -10.31 -2.03
N ALA A 261 13.68 -9.51 -1.43
CA ALA A 261 13.66 -8.06 -1.53
C ALA A 261 13.86 -7.60 -3.00
N ALA A 262 14.83 -8.15 -3.70
CA ALA A 262 15.03 -7.86 -5.12
C ALA A 262 13.79 -8.23 -5.96
N TYR A 263 13.18 -9.36 -5.69
CA TYR A 263 11.93 -9.76 -6.34
C TYR A 263 10.80 -8.74 -6.06
N MET A 264 10.54 -8.40 -4.80
CA MET A 264 9.46 -7.49 -4.43
C MET A 264 9.67 -6.05 -4.91
N THR A 265 10.92 -5.58 -4.94
CA THR A 265 11.22 -4.17 -5.28
C THR A 265 11.53 -3.94 -6.75
N LEU A 266 11.97 -4.95 -7.49
CA LEU A 266 12.34 -4.83 -8.90
C LEU A 266 11.38 -5.57 -9.84
N CYS A 267 11.01 -6.82 -9.51
CA CYS A 267 10.18 -7.64 -10.41
C CYS A 267 8.69 -7.26 -10.30
N VAL A 268 8.15 -7.20 -9.08
CA VAL A 268 6.72 -6.93 -8.87
C VAL A 268 6.29 -5.56 -9.43
N PRO A 269 7.00 -4.44 -9.18
CA PRO A 269 6.64 -3.14 -9.75
C PRO A 269 6.68 -3.13 -11.29
N ARG A 270 7.62 -3.84 -11.90
CA ARG A 270 7.68 -3.96 -13.36
C ARG A 270 6.55 -4.78 -13.96
N PHE A 271 6.12 -5.84 -13.27
CA PHE A 271 4.98 -6.66 -13.71
C PHE A 271 3.66 -5.90 -13.73
N PHE A 272 3.45 -5.03 -12.76
CA PHE A 272 2.21 -4.27 -12.58
C PHE A 272 2.31 -2.81 -13.01
N ASN A 273 3.40 -2.42 -13.69
CA ASN A 273 3.66 -1.06 -14.18
C ASN A 273 3.58 0.02 -13.09
N TYR A 274 3.98 -0.30 -11.86
CA TYR A 274 4.07 0.72 -10.80
C TYR A 274 5.23 1.68 -11.08
N THR A 275 5.01 2.95 -10.79
CA THR A 275 6.04 3.98 -10.94
C THR A 275 7.15 3.80 -9.90
N ALA A 276 8.32 3.36 -10.35
CA ALA A 276 9.51 3.24 -9.51
C ALA A 276 10.45 4.42 -9.81
N ILE A 277 10.53 5.37 -8.88
CA ILE A 277 11.38 6.57 -9.02
C ILE A 277 12.77 6.35 -8.40
N ALA A 278 12.89 5.42 -7.44
CA ALA A 278 14.13 5.17 -6.72
C ALA A 278 15.21 4.57 -7.63
N SER A 279 16.44 5.09 -7.53
CA SER A 279 17.60 4.48 -8.18
C SER A 279 17.95 3.14 -7.52
N GLY A 280 18.62 2.23 -8.28
CA GLY A 280 19.04 0.94 -7.71
C GLY A 280 20.02 1.09 -6.53
N ILE A 281 20.82 2.14 -6.51
CA ILE A 281 21.78 2.44 -5.42
C ILE A 281 21.02 2.88 -4.17
N ASP A 282 20.04 3.75 -4.30
CA ASP A 282 19.21 4.21 -3.18
C ASP A 282 18.44 3.05 -2.57
N LEU A 283 17.92 2.16 -3.44
CA LEU A 283 17.21 0.96 -3.01
C LEU A 283 18.11 0.02 -2.21
N LEU A 284 19.34 -0.23 -2.69
CA LEU A 284 20.33 -1.04 -1.95
C LEU A 284 20.72 -0.37 -0.64
N GLY A 285 20.93 0.94 -0.64
CA GLY A 285 21.26 1.74 0.56
C GLY A 285 20.19 1.64 1.64
N LEU A 286 18.92 1.47 1.26
CA LEU A 286 17.79 1.29 2.17
C LEU A 286 17.59 -0.19 2.58
N MET A 287 17.58 -1.11 1.60
CA MET A 287 17.20 -2.50 1.83
C MET A 287 18.24 -3.28 2.63
N VAL A 288 19.53 -3.05 2.40
CA VAL A 288 20.60 -3.77 3.13
C VAL A 288 20.58 -3.49 4.64
N PRO A 289 20.57 -2.24 5.11
CA PRO A 289 20.42 -1.95 6.54
C PRO A 289 19.09 -2.41 7.11
N PHE A 290 17.99 -2.27 6.34
CA PHE A 290 16.66 -2.70 6.76
C PHE A 290 16.61 -4.21 7.01
N ILE A 291 16.99 -5.03 6.04
CA ILE A 291 16.99 -6.50 6.19
C ILE A 291 17.89 -6.91 7.36
N THR A 292 19.07 -6.32 7.45
CA THR A 292 20.03 -6.61 8.54
C THR A 292 19.43 -6.28 9.90
N SER A 293 18.78 -5.13 10.04
CA SER A 293 18.11 -4.70 11.27
C SER A 293 16.98 -5.66 11.66
N VAL A 294 16.12 -6.04 10.70
CA VAL A 294 15.01 -6.97 10.92
C VAL A 294 15.50 -8.36 11.32
N ILE A 295 16.61 -8.84 10.71
CA ILE A 295 17.22 -10.13 11.08
C ILE A 295 17.67 -10.13 12.55
N PHE A 296 18.45 -9.13 12.96
CA PHE A 296 18.93 -9.09 14.35
C PHE A 296 17.79 -8.85 15.33
N PHE A 297 16.81 -8.04 14.98
CA PHE A 297 15.61 -7.85 15.77
C PHE A 297 14.81 -9.17 15.92
N GLY A 298 14.60 -9.89 14.82
CA GLY A 298 13.92 -11.19 14.82
C GLY A 298 14.68 -12.25 15.61
N MET A 299 16.01 -12.28 15.51
CA MET A 299 16.84 -13.18 16.33
C MET A 299 16.75 -12.83 17.82
N ALA A 300 16.72 -11.54 18.18
CA ALA A 300 16.54 -11.10 19.57
C ALA A 300 15.15 -11.48 20.09
N LEU A 301 14.08 -11.23 19.33
CA LEU A 301 12.72 -11.64 19.68
C LEU A 301 12.58 -13.16 19.82
N SER A 302 13.26 -13.91 18.95
CA SER A 302 13.25 -15.37 19.03
C SER A 302 13.80 -15.91 20.36
N CYS A 303 14.64 -15.13 21.04
CA CYS A 303 15.13 -15.49 22.37
C CYS A 303 14.05 -15.46 23.46
N LEU A 304 13.02 -14.63 23.28
CA LEU A 304 11.91 -14.51 24.23
C LEU A 304 10.87 -15.63 24.08
N VAL A 305 10.79 -16.25 22.91
CA VAL A 305 9.76 -17.22 22.56
C VAL A 305 10.23 -18.64 22.89
N ARG A 306 9.43 -19.39 23.66
CA ARG A 306 9.70 -20.78 24.04
C ARG A 306 9.13 -21.80 23.04
N TYR A 307 7.91 -21.58 22.58
CA TYR A 307 7.15 -22.51 21.75
C TYR A 307 6.92 -21.90 20.37
N ARG A 308 6.90 -22.73 19.35
CA ARG A 308 6.67 -22.34 17.96
C ARG A 308 5.38 -21.54 17.76
N GLU A 309 4.31 -21.94 18.43
CA GLU A 309 2.99 -21.30 18.32
C GLU A 309 2.98 -19.85 18.84
N ASN A 310 3.74 -19.57 19.89
CA ASN A 310 3.81 -18.24 20.49
C ASN A 310 4.47 -17.19 19.57
N VAL A 311 5.26 -17.62 18.58
CA VAL A 311 5.87 -16.71 17.59
C VAL A 311 4.81 -16.01 16.77
N MET A 312 3.82 -16.77 16.28
CA MET A 312 2.74 -16.22 15.47
C MET A 312 1.97 -15.13 16.21
N LEU A 313 1.63 -15.41 17.49
CA LEU A 313 0.95 -14.42 18.33
C LEU A 313 1.81 -13.16 18.53
N LEU A 314 3.08 -13.32 18.85
CA LEU A 314 3.98 -12.18 19.10
C LEU A 314 4.14 -11.32 17.87
N VAL A 315 4.38 -11.92 16.70
CA VAL A 315 4.54 -11.16 15.45
C VAL A 315 3.22 -10.50 15.05
N MET A 316 2.08 -11.19 15.19
CA MET A 316 0.77 -10.64 14.86
C MET A 316 0.44 -9.41 15.74
N PHE A 317 0.68 -9.49 17.05
CA PHE A 317 0.43 -8.37 17.96
C PHE A 317 1.39 -7.21 17.79
N THR A 318 2.61 -7.44 17.33
CA THR A 318 3.59 -6.36 17.11
C THR A 318 3.48 -5.73 15.72
N SER A 319 3.02 -6.47 14.72
CA SER A 319 2.98 -6.01 13.32
C SER A 319 1.99 -4.88 13.08
N VAL A 320 0.79 -4.94 13.68
CA VAL A 320 -0.25 -3.93 13.50
C VAL A 320 0.16 -2.56 14.08
N PRO A 321 0.62 -2.45 15.33
CA PRO A 321 1.16 -1.20 15.85
C PRO A 321 2.32 -0.65 15.01
N LEU A 322 3.26 -1.50 14.58
CA LEU A 322 4.39 -1.08 13.75
C LEU A 322 3.94 -0.53 12.39
N LEU A 323 2.88 -1.11 11.78
CA LEU A 323 2.29 -0.59 10.55
C LEU A 323 1.73 0.82 10.74
N PHE A 324 0.96 1.06 11.81
CA PHE A 324 0.41 2.38 12.08
C PHE A 324 1.49 3.42 12.39
N MET A 325 2.56 3.02 13.08
CA MET A 325 3.70 3.88 13.38
C MET A 325 4.62 4.16 12.18
N SER A 326 4.53 3.37 11.12
CA SER A 326 5.40 3.51 9.93
C SER A 326 5.10 4.74 9.07
N GLY A 327 3.95 5.40 9.28
CA GLY A 327 3.51 6.53 8.45
C GLY A 327 2.81 6.15 7.14
N ILE A 328 2.64 4.85 6.85
CA ILE A 328 2.00 4.36 5.61
C ILE A 328 0.49 4.62 5.66
N SER A 329 -0.14 4.31 6.79
CA SER A 329 -1.59 4.46 6.97
C SER A 329 -2.00 5.83 7.52
N TRP A 330 -1.12 6.52 8.25
CA TRP A 330 -1.38 7.81 8.85
C TRP A 330 -0.17 8.73 8.72
N PRO A 331 -0.34 10.00 8.26
CA PRO A 331 0.77 10.92 8.07
C PRO A 331 1.51 11.20 9.38
N GLN A 332 2.83 11.16 9.34
CA GLN A 332 3.68 11.40 10.52
C GLN A 332 3.46 12.79 11.12
N THR A 333 3.16 13.79 10.29
CA THR A 333 2.88 15.16 10.73
C THR A 333 1.67 15.28 11.67
N ASN A 334 0.76 14.31 11.60
CA ASN A 334 -0.47 14.27 12.41
C ASN A 334 -0.36 13.30 13.59
N MET A 335 0.80 12.70 13.81
CA MET A 335 1.05 11.89 15.00
C MET A 335 1.39 12.74 16.20
N PRO A 336 0.95 12.38 17.43
CA PRO A 336 1.38 13.04 18.63
C PRO A 336 2.91 13.04 18.76
N GLY A 337 3.53 14.15 19.19
CA GLY A 337 4.98 14.32 19.25
C GLY A 337 5.73 13.38 20.21
N VAL A 338 5.05 12.43 20.83
CA VAL A 338 5.62 11.37 21.69
C VAL A 338 5.98 10.12 20.87
N TRP A 339 5.51 10.00 19.62
CA TRP A 339 5.72 8.85 18.72
C TRP A 339 6.77 9.11 17.64
#